data_240dea89c0aa847f095ffe5b23b317e5
#
_entry.id   240dea89c0aa847f095ffe5b23b317e5
#
_cell.length_a   1.000
_cell.length_b   1.000
_cell.length_c   1.000
_cell.angle_alpha   90.00
_cell.angle_beta   90.00
_cell.angle_gamma   90.00
#
_symmetry.space_group_name_H-M   'P 1'
#
loop_
_entity.id
_entity.type
_entity.pdbx_description
1 polymer ?
#
loop_
_entity_poly.entity_id
_entity_poly.type
_entity_poly.pdbx_seq_one_letter_code
_entity_poly.pdbx_strand_id
1 'polypeptide(L)'
;MKPDSSNSRKIKIAIVAGEKSGDELGGPLMESLKTHFQDITFIGVGGKKMQAQGLLPLFPMDKISVMGIIEPLLKLKELLSLRKDLKNFFLKEKPDIFIGIDSPDFNLPLSKFLKKELGLKTVQYVSPSVWAWRKGRIKSIEKSVDSVITLFPFEEGAYEHSNVRICYAGHPIAYRLNQDQDELIKRKELRSVALLPGSRKSEIS
;
A
#
# COMPACT_ATOMS: atom_id res chain seq x y z
N MET A 1 8.59 -25.72 -19.79
CA MET A 1 7.63 -25.15 -20.73
C MET A 1 7.95 -23.67 -20.82
N LYS A 2 8.52 -23.17 -21.92
CA LYS A 2 8.83 -21.75 -22.10
C LYS A 2 7.52 -21.02 -22.29
N PRO A 3 7.28 -19.87 -21.64
CA PRO A 3 6.08 -19.07 -21.90
C PRO A 3 6.12 -18.56 -23.35
N ASP A 4 5.00 -18.67 -24.00
CA ASP A 4 4.76 -18.23 -25.37
C ASP A 4 4.95 -16.72 -25.45
N SER A 5 5.92 -16.25 -26.23
CA SER A 5 6.42 -14.86 -26.26
C SER A 5 5.60 -13.94 -27.19
N SER A 6 4.40 -14.34 -27.62
CA SER A 6 3.70 -13.65 -28.71
C SER A 6 2.55 -12.70 -28.31
N ASN A 7 2.26 -12.47 -27.00
CA ASN A 7 1.23 -11.51 -26.61
C ASN A 7 1.42 -10.97 -25.19
N SER A 8 2.56 -10.30 -24.92
CA SER A 8 2.77 -9.62 -23.63
C SER A 8 1.90 -8.36 -23.59
N ARG A 9 0.67 -8.48 -23.09
CA ARG A 9 -0.18 -7.32 -22.82
C ARG A 9 0.55 -6.41 -21.81
N LYS A 10 0.76 -5.17 -22.21
CA LYS A 10 1.29 -4.13 -21.31
C LYS A 10 0.31 -3.91 -20.16
N ILE A 11 0.78 -4.10 -18.93
CA ILE A 11 -0.02 -3.93 -17.72
C ILE A 11 0.29 -2.56 -17.10
N LYS A 12 -0.74 -1.77 -16.87
CA LYS A 12 -0.63 -0.47 -16.19
C LYS A 12 -1.25 -0.57 -14.80
N ILE A 13 -0.44 -0.42 -13.76
CA ILE A 13 -0.89 -0.48 -12.36
C ILE A 13 -0.95 0.93 -11.79
N ALA A 14 -2.14 1.33 -11.33
CA ALA A 14 -2.31 2.47 -10.45
C ALA A 14 -1.95 2.06 -9.01
N ILE A 15 -1.00 2.76 -8.37
CA ILE A 15 -0.54 2.42 -7.02
C ILE A 15 -0.40 3.69 -6.18
N VAL A 16 -0.93 3.65 -4.94
CA VAL A 16 -0.91 4.80 -4.04
C VAL A 16 -0.47 4.38 -2.64
N ALA A 17 0.66 4.94 -2.21
CA ALA A 17 1.14 4.92 -0.83
C ALA A 17 1.11 6.34 -0.26
N GLY A 18 0.48 6.52 0.89
CA GLY A 18 0.33 7.85 1.52
C GLY A 18 1.38 8.16 2.56
N GLU A 19 2.14 7.17 3.04
CA GLU A 19 3.11 7.31 4.13
C GLU A 19 4.40 6.55 3.83
N LYS A 20 5.45 6.85 4.61
CA LYS A 20 6.75 6.18 4.49
C LYS A 20 6.64 4.67 4.69
N SER A 21 5.79 4.20 5.61
CA SER A 21 5.48 2.78 5.81
C SER A 21 4.98 2.12 4.52
N GLY A 22 4.07 2.79 3.81
CA GLY A 22 3.54 2.33 2.54
C GLY A 22 4.59 2.28 1.43
N ASP A 23 5.53 3.25 1.38
CA ASP A 23 6.65 3.25 0.43
C ASP A 23 7.63 2.09 0.70
N GLU A 24 7.87 1.78 1.98
CA GLU A 24 8.70 0.63 2.40
C GLU A 24 8.11 -0.71 1.96
N LEU A 25 6.79 -0.82 1.89
CA LEU A 25 6.07 -2.00 1.41
C LEU A 25 5.91 -2.00 -0.11
N GLY A 26 5.68 -0.83 -0.70
CA GLY A 26 5.43 -0.67 -2.12
C GLY A 26 6.63 -0.95 -3.01
N GLY A 27 7.83 -0.55 -2.59
CA GLY A 27 9.07 -0.82 -3.32
C GLY A 27 9.28 -2.31 -3.60
N PRO A 28 9.36 -3.17 -2.58
CA PRO A 28 9.49 -4.62 -2.75
C PRO A 28 8.32 -5.27 -3.52
N LEU A 29 7.09 -4.79 -3.32
CA LEU A 29 5.94 -5.26 -4.09
C LEU A 29 6.13 -5.01 -5.59
N MET A 30 6.51 -3.78 -5.96
CA MET A 30 6.74 -3.40 -7.37
C MET A 30 7.91 -4.19 -7.97
N GLU A 31 8.98 -4.40 -7.23
CA GLU A 31 10.11 -5.22 -7.62
C GLU A 31 9.66 -6.66 -7.93
N SER A 32 8.91 -7.28 -7.02
CA SER A 32 8.36 -8.62 -7.21
C SER A 32 7.42 -8.70 -8.42
N LEU A 33 6.54 -7.72 -8.62
CA LEU A 33 5.65 -7.69 -9.77
C LEU A 33 6.42 -7.64 -11.10
N LYS A 34 7.54 -6.90 -11.17
CA LYS A 34 8.39 -6.87 -12.36
C LYS A 34 9.06 -8.20 -12.70
N THR A 35 9.28 -9.08 -11.72
CA THR A 35 9.81 -10.43 -12.02
C THR A 35 8.77 -11.33 -12.65
N HIS A 36 7.47 -11.07 -12.44
CA HIS A 36 6.38 -11.89 -12.95
C HIS A 36 5.77 -11.36 -14.26
N PHE A 37 5.92 -10.06 -14.53
CA PHE A 37 5.34 -9.40 -15.70
C PHE A 37 6.41 -8.62 -16.45
N GLN A 38 6.63 -8.96 -17.73
CA GLN A 38 7.70 -8.37 -18.55
C GLN A 38 7.41 -6.90 -18.93
N ASP A 39 6.16 -6.56 -19.21
CA ASP A 39 5.76 -5.19 -19.60
C ASP A 39 4.76 -4.62 -18.61
N ILE A 40 5.29 -4.03 -17.53
CA ILE A 40 4.50 -3.45 -16.44
C ILE A 40 4.91 -1.98 -16.24
N THR A 41 3.92 -1.11 -16.07
CA THR A 41 4.13 0.30 -15.72
C THR A 41 3.34 0.66 -14.47
N PHE A 42 3.94 1.53 -13.65
CA PHE A 42 3.34 1.99 -12.40
C PHE A 42 3.11 3.50 -12.44
N ILE A 43 1.90 3.92 -12.10
CA ILE A 43 1.49 5.32 -12.04
C ILE A 43 0.79 5.59 -10.70
N GLY A 44 0.96 6.77 -10.14
CA GLY A 44 0.23 7.13 -8.92
C GLY A 44 1.04 7.95 -7.92
N VAL A 45 1.09 7.53 -6.66
CA VAL A 45 1.81 8.24 -5.60
C VAL A 45 2.60 7.25 -4.75
N GLY A 46 3.85 7.60 -4.49
CA GLY A 46 4.75 6.83 -3.64
C GLY A 46 6.04 7.59 -3.37
N GLY A 47 6.84 7.08 -2.45
CA GLY A 47 8.10 7.66 -2.03
C GLY A 47 9.27 7.22 -2.90
N LYS A 48 10.47 7.44 -2.37
CA LYS A 48 11.73 7.19 -3.10
C LYS A 48 11.94 5.71 -3.46
N LYS A 49 11.49 4.77 -2.62
CA LYS A 49 11.64 3.33 -2.89
C LYS A 49 10.77 2.88 -4.06
N MET A 50 9.53 3.32 -4.11
CA MET A 50 8.64 3.03 -5.23
C MET A 50 9.10 3.74 -6.51
N GLN A 51 9.60 4.98 -6.42
CA GLN A 51 10.16 5.70 -7.57
C GLN A 51 11.41 5.00 -8.12
N ALA A 52 12.28 4.47 -7.25
CA ALA A 52 13.42 3.66 -7.68
C ALA A 52 13.00 2.38 -8.44
N GLN A 53 11.78 1.90 -8.22
CA GLN A 53 11.18 0.80 -8.97
C GLN A 53 10.41 1.23 -10.23
N GLY A 54 10.51 2.51 -10.62
CA GLY A 54 9.91 3.03 -11.84
C GLY A 54 8.50 3.59 -11.68
N LEU A 55 8.07 3.91 -10.45
CA LEU A 55 6.82 4.66 -10.26
C LEU A 55 6.97 6.07 -10.85
N LEU A 56 6.00 6.45 -11.69
CA LEU A 56 5.83 7.83 -12.14
C LEU A 56 4.86 8.56 -11.19
N PRO A 57 5.36 9.41 -10.26
CA PRO A 57 4.52 10.04 -9.27
C PRO A 57 3.74 11.20 -9.87
N LEU A 58 2.43 11.27 -9.60
CA LEU A 58 1.60 12.42 -9.98
C LEU A 58 1.93 13.65 -9.15
N PHE A 59 2.22 13.44 -7.85
CA PHE A 59 2.67 14.48 -6.92
C PHE A 59 3.47 13.85 -5.75
N PRO A 60 4.21 14.66 -4.98
CA PRO A 60 4.98 14.17 -3.83
C PRO A 60 4.08 13.48 -2.77
N MET A 61 4.52 12.33 -2.27
CA MET A 61 3.81 11.52 -1.28
C MET A 61 3.52 12.31 0.01
N ASP A 62 4.42 13.22 0.39
CA ASP A 62 4.30 14.01 1.61
C ASP A 62 2.99 14.82 1.69
N LYS A 63 2.37 15.14 0.56
CA LYS A 63 1.06 15.79 0.52
C LYS A 63 -0.06 14.92 1.11
N ILE A 64 0.05 13.60 1.05
CA ILE A 64 -0.91 12.67 1.67
C ILE A 64 -0.53 12.38 3.13
N SER A 65 0.78 12.31 3.42
CA SER A 65 1.37 11.90 4.70
C SER A 65 1.07 12.84 5.89
N VAL A 66 0.54 14.02 5.64
CA VAL A 66 0.37 15.08 6.64
C VAL A 66 -0.79 14.83 7.62
N MET A 67 -1.26 13.59 7.76
CA MET A 67 -2.28 13.21 8.76
C MET A 67 -1.71 13.07 10.18
N GLY A 68 -1.02 14.09 10.67
CA GLY A 68 -0.73 14.24 12.10
C GLY A 68 -2.00 14.69 12.86
N ILE A 69 -2.14 14.22 14.08
CA ILE A 69 -3.33 14.24 14.95
C ILE A 69 -3.94 15.64 15.22
N ILE A 70 -3.26 16.73 14.89
CA ILE A 70 -3.60 18.08 15.40
C ILE A 70 -4.30 19.01 14.38
N GLU A 71 -4.28 18.72 13.06
CA GLU A 71 -4.90 19.60 12.04
C GLU A 71 -5.82 18.88 11.03
N PRO A 72 -6.78 18.02 11.44
CA PRO A 72 -7.55 17.23 10.46
C PRO A 72 -8.47 18.11 9.57
N LEU A 73 -8.99 19.20 10.10
CA LEU A 73 -10.02 20.01 9.42
C LEU A 73 -9.49 20.92 8.31
N LEU A 74 -8.33 21.55 8.50
CA LEU A 74 -7.72 22.41 7.47
C LEU A 74 -7.17 21.61 6.31
N LYS A 75 -6.62 20.42 6.59
CA LYS A 75 -6.03 19.52 5.58
C LYS A 75 -7.04 18.60 4.88
N LEU A 76 -8.25 18.46 5.42
CA LEU A 76 -9.29 17.65 4.79
C LEU A 76 -9.64 18.16 3.38
N LYS A 77 -9.73 19.46 3.18
CA LYS A 77 -9.99 20.05 1.85
C LYS A 77 -8.86 19.72 0.86
N GLU A 78 -7.61 19.81 1.30
CA GLU A 78 -6.45 19.48 0.49
C GLU A 78 -6.45 17.97 0.12
N LEU A 79 -6.67 17.08 1.08
CA LEU A 79 -6.77 15.64 0.84
C LEU A 79 -7.89 15.27 -0.12
N LEU A 80 -9.05 15.93 -0.01
CA LEU A 80 -10.16 15.75 -0.93
C LEU A 80 -9.81 16.24 -2.34
N SER A 81 -9.07 17.36 -2.46
CA SER A 81 -8.56 17.87 -3.74
C SER A 81 -7.57 16.87 -4.37
N LEU A 82 -6.56 16.41 -3.62
CA LEU A 82 -5.58 15.43 -4.09
C LEU A 82 -6.25 14.13 -4.53
N ARG A 83 -7.26 13.68 -3.80
CA ARG A 83 -8.06 12.50 -4.20
C ARG A 83 -8.84 12.75 -5.48
N LYS A 84 -9.38 13.97 -5.67
CA LYS A 84 -10.05 14.36 -6.92
C LYS A 84 -9.07 14.37 -8.10
N ASP A 85 -7.87 14.90 -7.90
CA ASP A 85 -6.83 14.91 -8.94
C ASP A 85 -6.42 13.49 -9.34
N LEU A 86 -6.25 12.58 -8.37
CA LEU A 86 -5.98 11.17 -8.65
C LEU A 86 -7.13 10.49 -9.39
N LYS A 87 -8.39 10.75 -9.01
CA LYS A 87 -9.56 10.23 -9.74
C LYS A 87 -9.53 10.65 -11.20
N ASN A 88 -9.34 11.94 -11.48
CA ASN A 88 -9.29 12.48 -12.84
C ASN A 88 -8.10 11.90 -13.62
N PHE A 89 -6.95 11.78 -12.98
CA PHE A 89 -5.77 11.19 -13.57
C PHE A 89 -6.00 9.73 -13.97
N PHE A 90 -6.51 8.90 -13.06
CA PHE A 90 -6.76 7.49 -13.34
C PHE A 90 -7.91 7.26 -14.33
N LEU A 91 -8.92 8.13 -14.37
CA LEU A 91 -9.95 8.09 -15.41
C LEU A 91 -9.35 8.30 -16.82
N LYS A 92 -8.35 9.20 -16.94
CA LYS A 92 -7.64 9.48 -18.20
C LYS A 92 -6.68 8.33 -18.55
N GLU A 93 -5.90 7.87 -17.59
CA GLU A 93 -4.84 6.87 -17.79
C GLU A 93 -5.36 5.44 -17.96
N LYS A 94 -6.57 5.15 -17.50
CA LYS A 94 -7.26 3.85 -17.59
C LYS A 94 -6.34 2.68 -17.20
N PRO A 95 -5.86 2.63 -15.95
CA PRO A 95 -5.05 1.51 -15.47
C PRO A 95 -5.84 0.19 -15.52
N ASP A 96 -5.14 -0.94 -15.46
CA ASP A 96 -5.75 -2.28 -15.43
C ASP A 96 -6.15 -2.70 -14.02
N ILE A 97 -5.41 -2.22 -13.00
CA ILE A 97 -5.65 -2.53 -11.58
C ILE A 97 -5.27 -1.33 -10.71
N PHE A 98 -5.92 -1.21 -9.56
CA PHE A 98 -5.57 -0.24 -8.53
C PHE A 98 -5.10 -0.94 -7.26
N ILE A 99 -3.97 -0.49 -6.69
CA ILE A 99 -3.41 -0.97 -5.43
C ILE A 99 -3.26 0.21 -4.48
N GLY A 100 -4.06 0.23 -3.40
CA GLY A 100 -3.85 1.15 -2.29
C GLY A 100 -2.97 0.49 -1.23
N ILE A 101 -1.89 1.15 -0.83
CA ILE A 101 -0.98 0.65 0.21
C ILE A 101 -1.16 1.48 1.46
N ASP A 102 -1.51 0.82 2.58
CA ASP A 102 -1.76 1.48 3.86
C ASP A 102 -2.80 2.62 3.73
N SER A 103 -2.79 3.62 4.62
CA SER A 103 -3.65 4.82 4.55
C SER A 103 -5.10 4.55 4.10
N PRO A 104 -5.84 3.66 4.79
CA PRO A 104 -7.14 3.17 4.30
C PRO A 104 -8.20 4.28 4.18
N ASP A 105 -8.12 5.32 5.01
CA ASP A 105 -9.06 6.45 4.95
C ASP A 105 -8.87 7.31 3.69
N PHE A 106 -7.69 7.26 3.08
CA PHE A 106 -7.42 7.86 1.77
C PHE A 106 -7.72 6.91 0.63
N ASN A 107 -7.24 5.67 0.71
CA ASN A 107 -7.26 4.71 -0.39
C ASN A 107 -8.63 4.05 -0.62
N LEU A 108 -9.38 3.67 0.42
CA LEU A 108 -10.66 2.97 0.24
C LEU A 108 -11.72 3.79 -0.53
N PRO A 109 -11.92 5.10 -0.28
CA PRO A 109 -12.81 5.90 -1.10
C PRO A 109 -12.36 6.05 -2.56
N LEU A 110 -11.04 6.05 -2.81
CA LEU A 110 -10.49 6.09 -4.16
C LEU A 110 -10.72 4.75 -4.87
N SER A 111 -10.44 3.63 -4.19
CA SER A 111 -10.73 2.26 -4.68
C SER A 111 -12.19 2.10 -5.08
N LYS A 112 -13.10 2.49 -4.17
CA LYS A 112 -14.55 2.40 -4.41
C LYS A 112 -14.98 3.18 -5.65
N PHE A 113 -14.41 4.39 -5.83
CA PHE A 113 -14.69 5.21 -7.01
C PHE A 113 -14.20 4.52 -8.29
N LEU A 114 -12.94 4.07 -8.32
CA LEU A 114 -12.34 3.44 -9.51
C LEU A 114 -13.01 2.12 -9.87
N LYS A 115 -13.38 1.33 -8.87
CA LYS A 115 -14.17 0.09 -9.05
C LYS A 115 -15.53 0.40 -9.69
N LYS A 116 -16.21 1.46 -9.24
CA LYS A 116 -17.52 1.85 -9.77
C LYS A 116 -17.44 2.42 -11.20
N GLU A 117 -16.52 3.36 -11.43
CA GLU A 117 -16.47 4.14 -12.69
C GLU A 117 -15.73 3.42 -13.81
N LEU A 118 -14.72 2.63 -13.49
CA LEU A 118 -13.87 1.94 -14.49
C LEU A 118 -13.98 0.41 -14.44
N GLY A 119 -14.73 -0.16 -13.48
CA GLY A 119 -14.77 -1.61 -13.29
C GLY A 119 -13.42 -2.23 -12.88
N LEU A 120 -12.50 -1.43 -12.36
CA LEU A 120 -11.15 -1.89 -12.01
C LEU A 120 -11.19 -2.92 -10.90
N LYS A 121 -10.31 -3.90 -11.00
CA LYS A 121 -9.91 -4.70 -9.84
C LYS A 121 -9.14 -3.84 -8.87
N THR A 122 -9.51 -3.93 -7.59
CA THR A 122 -8.96 -3.07 -6.54
C THR A 122 -8.42 -3.90 -5.40
N VAL A 123 -7.22 -3.54 -4.95
CA VAL A 123 -6.48 -4.22 -3.89
C VAL A 123 -6.11 -3.22 -2.79
N GLN A 124 -6.36 -3.59 -1.55
CA GLN A 124 -5.80 -2.90 -0.39
C GLN A 124 -4.66 -3.75 0.18
N TYR A 125 -3.44 -3.23 0.11
CA TYR A 125 -2.28 -3.83 0.76
C TYR A 125 -2.10 -3.19 2.14
N VAL A 126 -2.04 -3.98 3.16
CA VAL A 126 -2.22 -3.70 4.58
C VAL A 126 -3.70 -3.57 4.94
N SER A 127 -4.17 -4.53 5.73
CA SER A 127 -5.53 -4.51 6.27
C SER A 127 -5.73 -3.32 7.21
N PRO A 128 -6.83 -2.58 7.09
CA PRO A 128 -7.24 -1.71 8.19
C PRO A 128 -7.40 -2.52 9.49
N SER A 129 -7.08 -1.94 10.64
CA SER A 129 -7.08 -2.63 11.95
C SER A 129 -8.48 -3.05 12.43
N VAL A 130 -9.26 -3.68 11.56
CA VAL A 130 -10.64 -4.15 11.84
C VAL A 130 -10.68 -5.35 12.81
N TRP A 131 -9.58 -6.06 12.93
CA TRP A 131 -9.39 -7.15 13.88
C TRP A 131 -9.34 -6.66 15.34
N ALA A 132 -8.82 -5.46 15.59
CA ALA A 132 -8.70 -4.87 16.93
C ALA A 132 -9.95 -4.05 17.31
N TRP A 133 -10.49 -3.28 16.38
CA TRP A 133 -11.58 -2.35 16.60
C TRP A 133 -12.27 -2.00 15.26
N ARG A 134 -13.46 -1.41 15.31
CA ARG A 134 -14.23 -1.01 14.11
C ARG A 134 -14.60 -2.17 13.16
N LYS A 135 -15.01 -3.33 13.69
CA LYS A 135 -15.50 -4.47 12.87
C LYS A 135 -16.57 -4.07 11.85
N GLY A 136 -17.39 -3.07 12.15
CA GLY A 136 -18.38 -2.53 11.20
C GLY A 136 -17.81 -1.95 9.90
N ARG A 137 -16.48 -1.66 9.83
CA ARG A 137 -15.82 -1.19 8.58
C ARG A 137 -15.71 -2.28 7.51
N ILE A 138 -15.80 -3.56 7.85
CA ILE A 138 -15.66 -4.66 6.90
C ILE A 138 -16.64 -4.50 5.73
N LYS A 139 -17.91 -4.17 6.00
CA LYS A 139 -18.91 -3.89 4.95
C LYS A 139 -18.52 -2.73 4.02
N SER A 140 -17.81 -1.73 4.55
CA SER A 140 -17.31 -0.61 3.74
C SER A 140 -16.09 -1.01 2.90
N ILE A 141 -15.20 -1.86 3.46
CA ILE A 141 -14.04 -2.41 2.77
C ILE A 141 -14.52 -3.29 1.60
N GLU A 142 -15.47 -4.18 1.84
CA GLU A 142 -16.08 -5.06 0.83
C GLU A 142 -16.65 -4.29 -0.37
N LYS A 143 -17.29 -3.15 -0.10
CA LYS A 143 -17.79 -2.26 -1.17
C LYS A 143 -16.69 -1.50 -1.90
N SER A 144 -15.49 -1.42 -1.31
CA SER A 144 -14.41 -0.60 -1.82
C SER A 144 -13.35 -1.39 -2.57
N VAL A 145 -13.07 -2.63 -2.14
CA VAL A 145 -11.99 -3.43 -2.72
C VAL A 145 -12.45 -4.86 -3.04
N ASP A 146 -11.75 -5.49 -3.99
CA ASP A 146 -11.95 -6.90 -4.33
C ASP A 146 -11.08 -7.81 -3.48
N SER A 147 -9.90 -7.32 -3.09
CA SER A 147 -8.94 -8.10 -2.31
C SER A 147 -8.24 -7.25 -1.26
N VAL A 148 -7.89 -7.88 -0.14
CA VAL A 148 -7.01 -7.31 0.90
C VAL A 148 -5.80 -8.23 1.06
N ILE A 149 -4.60 -7.65 1.05
CA ILE A 149 -3.36 -8.34 1.37
C ILE A 149 -3.02 -8.01 2.82
N THR A 150 -2.92 -9.03 3.65
CA THR A 150 -2.64 -8.93 5.09
C THR A 150 -1.17 -9.16 5.39
N LEU A 151 -0.67 -8.52 6.45
CA LEU A 151 0.71 -8.67 6.93
C LEU A 151 0.83 -9.70 8.05
N PHE A 152 -0.26 -9.98 8.76
CA PHE A 152 -0.28 -10.89 9.89
C PHE A 152 -1.37 -11.95 9.72
N PRO A 153 -1.10 -13.21 10.10
CA PRO A 153 -2.05 -14.31 9.88
C PRO A 153 -3.36 -14.16 10.64
N PHE A 154 -3.34 -13.51 11.81
CA PHE A 154 -4.56 -13.29 12.62
C PHE A 154 -5.54 -12.29 12.00
N GLU A 155 -5.12 -11.50 11.02
CA GLU A 155 -5.99 -10.50 10.36
C GLU A 155 -7.07 -11.17 9.50
N GLU A 156 -6.79 -12.36 8.95
CA GLU A 156 -7.71 -13.10 8.06
C GLU A 156 -9.05 -13.41 8.75
N GLY A 157 -9.01 -13.80 10.03
CA GLY A 157 -10.21 -14.12 10.81
C GLY A 157 -11.21 -12.98 10.93
N ALA A 158 -10.77 -11.72 10.79
CA ALA A 158 -11.68 -10.59 10.80
C ALA A 158 -12.61 -10.53 9.57
N TYR A 159 -12.23 -11.19 8.47
CA TYR A 159 -12.94 -11.17 7.18
C TYR A 159 -13.73 -12.46 6.89
N GLU A 160 -13.81 -13.39 7.83
CA GLU A 160 -14.40 -14.72 7.66
C GLU A 160 -15.83 -14.70 7.07
N HIS A 161 -16.60 -13.65 7.36
CA HIS A 161 -17.96 -13.45 6.87
C HIS A 161 -18.10 -12.36 5.81
N SER A 162 -17.02 -12.09 5.07
CA SER A 162 -17.01 -11.10 3.98
C SER A 162 -16.74 -11.75 2.62
N ASN A 163 -17.16 -11.08 1.54
CA ASN A 163 -16.86 -11.50 0.17
C ASN A 163 -15.51 -10.97 -0.33
N VAL A 164 -14.71 -10.31 0.52
CA VAL A 164 -13.39 -9.81 0.16
C VAL A 164 -12.42 -10.97 0.10
N ARG A 165 -11.68 -11.08 -1.00
CA ARG A 165 -10.61 -12.06 -1.09
C ARG A 165 -9.45 -11.63 -0.19
N ILE A 166 -9.03 -12.49 0.71
CA ILE A 166 -7.90 -12.25 1.60
C ILE A 166 -6.69 -13.05 1.12
N CYS A 167 -5.51 -12.42 1.20
CA CYS A 167 -4.23 -13.04 0.90
C CYS A 167 -3.22 -12.65 1.97
N TYR A 168 -2.78 -13.59 2.78
CA TYR A 168 -1.69 -13.37 3.73
C TYR A 168 -0.35 -13.38 2.99
N ALA A 169 0.36 -12.25 3.00
CA ALA A 169 1.67 -12.10 2.36
C ALA A 169 2.85 -12.11 3.35
N GLY A 170 2.58 -11.91 4.63
CA GLY A 170 3.63 -11.70 5.63
C GLY A 170 4.22 -10.29 5.59
N HIS A 171 4.96 -9.93 6.64
CA HIS A 171 5.62 -8.64 6.71
C HIS A 171 7.02 -8.71 6.09
N PRO A 172 7.39 -7.87 5.11
CA PRO A 172 8.68 -7.95 4.42
C PRO A 172 9.91 -7.85 5.34
N ILE A 173 9.77 -7.21 6.51
CA ILE A 173 10.86 -7.14 7.49
C ILE A 173 11.26 -8.52 8.02
N ALA A 174 10.32 -9.46 8.13
CA ALA A 174 10.61 -10.81 8.60
C ALA A 174 11.55 -11.56 7.63
N TYR A 175 11.36 -11.37 6.34
CA TYR A 175 12.23 -11.94 5.31
C TYR A 175 13.63 -11.33 5.34
N ARG A 176 13.75 -10.02 5.54
CA ARG A 176 15.05 -9.34 5.66
C ARG A 176 15.82 -9.78 6.90
N LEU A 177 15.17 -9.85 8.05
CA LEU A 177 15.81 -10.27 9.30
C LEU A 177 16.29 -11.71 9.25
N ASN A 178 15.61 -12.60 8.52
CA ASN A 178 16.06 -13.97 8.35
C ASN A 178 17.33 -14.10 7.49
N GLN A 179 17.59 -13.15 6.59
CA GLN A 179 18.83 -13.12 5.80
C GLN A 179 20.03 -12.61 6.60
N ASP A 180 19.81 -11.78 7.62
CA ASP A 180 20.85 -11.14 8.42
C ASP A 180 21.17 -11.88 9.75
N GLN A 181 20.65 -13.09 9.95
CA GLN A 181 20.81 -13.84 11.21
C GLN A 181 22.28 -14.06 11.62
N ASP A 182 23.18 -14.25 10.68
CA ASP A 182 24.61 -14.47 10.96
C ASP A 182 25.30 -13.22 11.52
N GLU A 183 24.87 -12.02 11.17
CA GLU A 183 25.38 -10.77 11.77
C GLU A 183 24.83 -10.51 13.18
N LEU A 184 23.59 -10.89 13.44
CA LEU A 184 22.94 -10.70 14.75
C LEU A 184 23.56 -11.60 15.83
N ILE A 185 24.01 -12.80 15.47
CA ILE A 185 24.64 -13.76 16.39
C ILE A 185 26.00 -13.25 16.87
N LYS A 186 26.76 -12.52 16.06
CA LYS A 186 28.08 -11.96 16.40
C LYS A 186 28.03 -10.82 17.42
N ARG A 187 26.88 -10.22 17.70
CA ARG A 187 26.71 -9.08 18.61
C ARG A 187 26.31 -9.45 20.03
N LYS A 188 26.40 -10.71 20.43
CA LYS A 188 25.91 -11.23 21.73
C LYS A 188 26.60 -10.67 22.97
N GLU A 189 27.73 -9.97 22.82
CA GLU A 189 28.55 -9.52 23.96
C GLU A 189 28.41 -8.01 24.29
N LEU A 190 27.65 -7.24 23.51
CA LEU A 190 27.48 -5.82 23.76
C LEU A 190 26.22 -5.53 24.58
N ARG A 191 26.37 -4.90 25.72
CA ARG A 191 25.24 -4.27 26.44
C ARG A 191 24.76 -3.10 25.58
N SER A 192 23.65 -3.28 24.88
CA SER A 192 23.08 -2.29 23.97
C SER A 192 21.73 -1.82 24.48
N VAL A 193 21.45 -0.52 24.34
CA VAL A 193 20.13 0.06 24.56
C VAL A 193 19.55 0.43 23.20
N ALA A 194 18.35 -0.07 22.90
CA ALA A 194 17.63 0.33 21.70
C ALA A 194 16.77 1.57 22.01
N LEU A 195 17.01 2.66 21.28
CA LEU A 195 16.19 3.85 21.33
C LEU A 195 15.22 3.86 20.14
N LEU A 196 13.91 3.87 20.42
CA LEU A 196 12.84 3.82 19.43
C LEU A 196 12.00 5.11 19.48
N PRO A 197 12.52 6.23 18.94
CA PRO A 197 11.88 7.55 19.09
C PRO A 197 10.62 7.73 18.25
N GLY A 198 10.24 6.75 17.44
CA GLY A 198 9.16 6.89 16.46
C GLY A 198 9.62 7.51 15.14
N SER A 199 8.70 7.70 14.21
CA SER A 199 8.97 8.21 12.85
C SER A 199 8.41 9.59 12.56
N ARG A 200 7.58 10.13 13.43
CA ARG A 200 6.92 11.44 13.27
C ARG A 200 7.67 12.52 14.02
N LYS A 201 7.71 13.75 13.45
CA LYS A 201 8.35 14.90 14.14
C LYS A 201 7.77 15.14 15.52
N SER A 202 6.46 14.95 15.71
CA SER A 202 5.78 15.08 17.01
C SER A 202 6.14 14.02 18.06
N GLU A 203 6.84 12.96 17.66
CA GLU A 203 7.29 11.88 18.53
C GLU A 203 8.76 12.06 18.94
N ILE A 204 9.49 12.99 18.30
CA ILE A 204 10.92 13.23 18.47
C ILE A 204 11.20 14.55 19.20
N SER A 205 10.20 15.45 19.28
CA SER A 205 10.31 16.79 19.94
C SER A 205 10.03 16.74 21.42
#